data_7f77c687c16cceeb4610a25913e91579
#
_entry.id   7f77c687c16cceeb4610a25913e91579
#
_cell.length_a   1.000
_cell.length_b   1.000
_cell.length_c   1.000
_cell.angle_alpha   90.00
_cell.angle_beta   90.00
_cell.angle_gamma   90.00
#
_symmetry.space_group_name_H-M   'P 1'
#
loop_
_entity.id
_entity.type
_entity.pdbx_description
1 polymer ?
#
loop_
_entity_poly.entity_id
_entity_poly.type
_entity_poly.pdbx_seq_one_letter_code
_entity_poly.pdbx_strand_id
1 'polypeptide(L)'
;MSIARLTVAAFAAPLLLSACVSTPGPEVKGTGRCDASQLGWAVGQPGNEENLRRLSRESGAGLVNPIGPTTITTKDIRTDRLRVYMDKDNIITAARCE
;
A
#
# COMPACT_ATOMS: atom_id res chain seq x y z
N MET A 1 -2.17 -37.87 -50.47
CA MET A 1 -2.02 -37.48 -50.08
C MET A 1 -1.89 -36.89 -49.27
N SER A 2 -1.82 -36.58 -48.84
CA SER A 2 -1.58 -36.09 -48.15
C SER A 2 -1.45 -35.45 -47.27
N ILE A 3 -1.44 -35.26 -47.07
CA ILE A 3 -1.29 -34.76 -46.36
C ILE A 3 -1.12 -34.07 -45.50
N ALA A 4 -1.09 -33.92 -45.25
CA ALA A 4 -0.90 -33.38 -44.50
C ALA A 4 -0.77 -32.76 -43.65
N ARG A 5 -0.84 -32.75 -43.63
CA ARG A 5 -0.68 -32.09 -42.87
C ARG A 5 -0.49 -31.56 -41.93
N LEU A 6 -0.47 -31.37 -41.60
CA LEU A 6 -0.37 -30.89 -40.83
C LEU A 6 -0.16 -30.25 -39.98
N THR A 7 -0.08 -30.03 -39.80
CA THR A 7 0.07 -29.46 -39.18
C THR A 7 0.18 -28.88 -38.28
N VAL A 8 0.15 -28.63 -37.91
CA VAL A 8 0.20 -28.07 -37.14
C VAL A 8 0.38 -27.46 -36.29
N ALA A 9 0.36 -27.23 -35.96
CA ALA A 9 0.53 -26.72 -35.21
C ALA A 9 0.69 -26.08 -34.33
N ALA A 10 0.74 -25.80 -34.03
CA ALA A 10 0.90 -25.30 -33.24
C ALA A 10 1.04 -24.68 -32.38
N PHE A 11 0.98 -24.45 -32.06
CA PHE A 11 1.00 -23.82 -31.27
C PHE A 11 1.19 -23.17 -30.40
N ALA A 12 1.20 -22.86 -30.00
CA ALA A 12 1.36 -22.37 -29.30
C ALA A 12 1.43 -21.72 -28.39
N ALA A 13 1.45 -21.33 -27.97
CA ALA A 13 1.52 -20.80 -27.11
C ALA A 13 1.75 -20.15 -26.26
N PRO A 14 1.79 -19.75 -25.81
CA PRO A 14 1.99 -19.19 -24.98
C PRO A 14 2.21 -18.52 -24.17
N LEU A 15 2.22 -18.24 -23.84
CA LEU A 15 2.38 -17.63 -23.15
C LEU A 15 2.30 -17.03 -22.26
N LEU A 16 2.11 -16.78 -21.90
CA LEU A 16 1.88 -16.18 -21.17
C LEU A 16 2.25 -15.91 -20.09
N LEU A 17 2.28 -15.91 -19.66
CA LEU A 17 2.60 -15.78 -18.68
C LEU A 17 2.88 -14.80 -18.05
N SER A 18 3.20 -14.41 -17.96
CA SER A 18 3.54 -13.43 -17.58
C SER A 18 2.97 -12.84 -16.68
N ALA A 19 2.27 -12.87 -16.65
CA ALA A 19 1.60 -12.27 -15.91
C ALA A 19 1.95 -12.13 -14.69
N CYS A 20 2.26 -12.73 -14.16
CA CYS A 20 2.46 -12.63 -12.95
C CYS A 20 3.09 -11.69 -12.44
N VAL A 21 3.32 -11.05 -12.88
CA VAL A 21 3.93 -10.14 -12.44
C VAL A 21 3.49 -9.57 -11.48
N SER A 22 3.48 -9.58 -10.78
CA SER A 22 3.19 -9.10 -9.82
C SER A 22 3.19 -7.92 -9.54
N THR A 23 2.41 -7.48 -9.15
CA THR A 23 2.33 -6.35 -8.84
C THR A 23 2.35 -6.27 -7.55
N PRO A 24 2.98 -5.66 -7.04
CA PRO A 24 3.14 -5.50 -5.78
C PRO A 24 2.10 -4.87 -5.18
N GLY A 25 1.89 -4.87 -4.18
CA GLY A 25 0.97 -4.20 -3.57
C GLY A 25 1.18 -2.84 -3.58
N PRO A 26 0.65 -2.16 -2.76
CA PRO A 26 0.70 -0.81 -2.81
C PRO A 26 2.03 -0.39 -2.58
N GLU A 27 2.45 0.39 -3.36
CA GLU A 27 3.64 0.83 -3.16
C GLU A 27 3.68 2.06 -2.56
N VAL A 28 4.43 2.41 -1.65
CA VAL A 28 4.57 3.69 -1.12
C VAL A 28 5.51 4.37 -1.95
N LYS A 29 5.04 5.32 -2.69
CA LYS A 29 5.85 6.00 -3.52
C LYS A 29 6.50 7.14 -3.00
N GLY A 30 6.52 7.51 -1.88
CA GLY A 30 7.09 8.74 -1.41
C GLY A 30 8.60 8.67 -1.39
N THR A 31 9.23 9.76 -1.05
CA THR A 31 10.65 9.82 -0.88
C THR A 31 11.08 9.11 0.37
N GLY A 32 10.15 8.66 1.16
CA GLY A 32 10.45 8.09 2.44
C GLY A 32 10.36 9.07 3.57
N ARG A 33 10.38 10.39 3.27
CA ARG A 33 10.35 11.36 4.32
C ARG A 33 8.93 11.73 4.61
N CYS A 34 8.51 11.62 5.83
CA CYS A 34 7.12 11.83 6.23
C CYS A 34 6.81 13.30 6.40
N ASP A 35 5.68 13.73 5.86
CA ASP A 35 5.21 15.10 6.01
C ASP A 35 3.73 15.05 6.35
N ALA A 36 3.38 15.44 7.56
CA ALA A 36 2.00 15.35 8.03
C ALA A 36 1.23 16.64 7.83
N SER A 37 1.77 17.65 7.16
CA SER A 37 1.15 18.97 7.10
C SER A 37 -0.15 18.97 6.34
N GLN A 38 -0.41 18.02 5.47
CA GLN A 38 -1.62 18.01 4.66
C GLN A 38 -2.56 16.87 5.03
N LEU A 39 -2.43 16.30 6.20
CA LEU A 39 -3.18 15.12 6.55
C LEU A 39 -4.39 15.36 7.45
N GLY A 40 -4.76 16.62 7.65
CA GLY A 40 -5.88 16.93 8.53
C GLY A 40 -7.20 16.30 8.12
N TRP A 41 -7.37 16.01 6.84
CA TRP A 41 -8.60 15.45 6.37
C TRP A 41 -8.87 14.06 6.98
N ALA A 42 -7.83 13.40 7.43
CA ALA A 42 -7.96 12.03 7.88
C ALA A 42 -8.62 11.91 9.25
N VAL A 43 -8.52 12.93 10.07
CA VAL A 43 -9.08 12.88 11.41
C VAL A 43 -10.59 12.76 11.31
N GLY A 44 -11.16 11.75 11.94
CA GLY A 44 -12.59 11.50 11.86
C GLY A 44 -12.98 10.54 10.76
N GLN A 45 -12.02 10.14 9.91
CA GLN A 45 -12.31 9.20 8.85
C GLN A 45 -11.98 7.78 9.29
N PRO A 46 -12.61 6.77 8.70
CA PRO A 46 -12.29 5.41 9.09
C PRO A 46 -10.89 5.04 8.67
N GLY A 47 -10.24 4.24 9.49
CA GLY A 47 -8.89 3.78 9.20
C GLY A 47 -8.89 2.58 8.29
N ASN A 48 -9.55 2.69 7.16
CA ASN A 48 -9.62 1.59 6.22
C ASN A 48 -8.43 1.63 5.26
N GLU A 49 -8.33 0.64 4.44
CA GLU A 49 -7.18 0.51 3.57
C GLU A 49 -7.08 1.66 2.60
N GLU A 50 -8.20 2.10 2.08
CA GLU A 50 -8.18 3.19 1.13
C GLU A 50 -7.64 4.47 1.75
N ASN A 51 -8.08 4.79 2.95
CA ASN A 51 -7.61 5.99 3.62
C ASN A 51 -6.15 5.85 4.05
N LEU A 52 -5.74 4.67 4.44
CA LEU A 52 -4.34 4.44 4.79
C LEU A 52 -3.45 4.57 3.58
N ARG A 53 -3.90 4.13 2.42
CA ARG A 53 -3.13 4.31 1.21
C ARG A 53 -3.03 5.77 0.82
N ARG A 54 -4.11 6.51 0.99
CA ARG A 54 -4.08 7.92 0.69
C ARG A 54 -3.13 8.64 1.62
N LEU A 55 -3.14 8.27 2.91
CA LEU A 55 -2.20 8.85 3.86
C LEU A 55 -0.76 8.53 3.48
N SER A 56 -0.52 7.33 3.01
CA SER A 56 0.81 6.96 2.57
C SER A 56 1.27 7.84 1.42
N ARG A 57 0.41 8.04 0.45
CA ARG A 57 0.79 8.85 -0.71
C ARG A 57 0.98 10.30 -0.34
N GLU A 58 0.09 10.83 0.45
CA GLU A 58 0.13 12.27 0.74
C GLU A 58 1.21 12.64 1.73
N SER A 59 1.57 11.71 2.62
CA SER A 59 2.63 11.98 3.57
C SER A 59 4.01 11.75 2.98
N GLY A 60 4.10 10.92 1.96
CA GLY A 60 5.38 10.54 1.41
C GLY A 60 6.16 9.59 2.28
N ALA A 61 5.54 9.08 3.35
CA ALA A 61 6.25 8.24 4.30
C ALA A 61 6.62 6.91 3.68
N GLY A 62 7.75 6.39 4.03
CA GLY A 62 8.16 5.08 3.59
C GLY A 62 7.52 3.98 4.41
N LEU A 63 6.92 4.32 5.54
CA LEU A 63 6.34 3.35 6.43
C LEU A 63 5.11 3.93 7.08
N VAL A 64 4.00 3.23 7.03
CA VAL A 64 2.75 3.67 7.66
C VAL A 64 2.33 2.63 8.67
N ASN A 65 2.23 3.03 9.92
CA ASN A 65 1.85 2.14 11.00
C ASN A 65 0.50 2.51 11.57
N PRO A 66 -0.49 1.64 11.46
CA PRO A 66 -1.77 1.90 12.12
C PRO A 66 -1.62 1.58 13.61
N ILE A 67 -2.09 2.48 14.45
CA ILE A 67 -1.97 2.36 15.89
C ILE A 67 -3.36 2.36 16.50
N GLY A 68 -3.75 1.25 17.08
CA GLY A 68 -5.04 1.16 17.78
C GLY A 68 -4.86 1.43 19.28
N PRO A 69 -5.94 1.37 20.03
CA PRO A 69 -5.87 1.70 21.46
C PRO A 69 -4.98 0.77 22.28
N THR A 70 -4.80 -0.45 21.80
CA THR A 70 -3.99 -1.39 22.56
C THR A 70 -2.66 -1.68 21.89
N THR A 71 -2.31 -0.95 20.86
CA THR A 71 -1.07 -1.18 20.15
C THR A 71 0.09 -0.65 20.96
N ILE A 72 1.12 -1.47 21.11
CA ILE A 72 2.31 -1.04 21.83
C ILE A 72 3.24 -0.41 20.82
N THR A 73 3.71 0.78 21.09
CA THR A 73 4.59 1.47 20.19
C THR A 73 5.97 1.62 20.79
N THR A 74 6.96 1.74 19.95
CA THR A 74 8.32 2.00 20.41
C THR A 74 8.51 3.49 20.58
N LYS A 75 9.54 3.85 21.31
CA LYS A 75 9.81 5.26 21.55
C LYS A 75 10.83 5.84 20.62
N ASP A 76 11.22 5.12 19.61
CA ASP A 76 12.17 5.63 18.65
C ASP A 76 11.50 6.69 17.76
N ILE A 77 12.28 7.55 17.19
CA ILE A 77 11.79 8.58 16.30
C ILE A 77 12.32 8.31 14.92
N ARG A 78 11.44 8.32 13.94
CA ARG A 78 11.84 8.09 12.55
C ARG A 78 11.26 9.18 11.67
N THR A 79 12.04 9.63 10.71
CA THR A 79 11.57 10.66 9.80
C THR A 79 10.84 10.08 8.60
N ASP A 80 10.84 8.76 8.44
CA ASP A 80 10.22 8.10 7.32
C ASP A 80 8.94 7.36 7.69
N ARG A 81 8.45 7.53 8.91
CA ARG A 81 7.31 6.75 9.39
C ARG A 81 6.13 7.66 9.72
N LEU A 82 4.95 7.24 9.29
CA LEU A 82 3.71 7.87 9.66
C LEU A 82 2.96 6.93 10.59
N ARG A 83 2.61 7.39 11.78
CA ARG A 83 1.76 6.64 12.69
C ARG A 83 0.35 7.19 12.59
N VAL A 84 -0.60 6.31 12.32
CA VAL A 84 -2.00 6.69 12.16
C VAL A 84 -2.74 6.14 13.37
N TYR A 85 -3.12 7.04 14.27
CA TYR A 85 -3.78 6.65 15.50
C TYR A 85 -5.27 6.51 15.30
N MET A 86 -5.84 5.43 15.81
CA MET A 86 -7.26 5.16 15.65
C MET A 86 -7.87 4.78 16.99
N ASP A 87 -9.14 5.08 17.15
CA ASP A 87 -9.83 4.73 18.38
C ASP A 87 -10.40 3.32 18.28
N LYS A 88 -11.18 2.93 19.27
CA LYS A 88 -11.71 1.57 19.32
C LYS A 88 -12.69 1.29 18.18
N ASP A 89 -13.21 2.30 17.55
CA ASP A 89 -14.13 2.16 16.44
C ASP A 89 -13.43 2.27 15.09
N ASN A 90 -12.11 2.21 15.12
CA ASN A 90 -11.28 2.29 13.91
C ASN A 90 -11.42 3.63 13.21
N ILE A 91 -11.64 4.68 13.97
CA ILE A 91 -11.72 6.03 13.41
C ILE A 91 -10.39 6.72 13.68
N ILE A 92 -9.84 7.36 12.68
CA ILE A 92 -8.55 8.01 12.79
C ILE A 92 -8.66 9.23 13.69
N THR A 93 -7.82 9.31 14.69
CA THR A 93 -7.79 10.43 15.61
C THR A 93 -6.58 11.31 15.41
N ALA A 94 -5.52 10.80 14.81
CA ALA A 94 -4.33 11.58 14.54
C ALA A 94 -3.46 10.88 13.53
N ALA A 95 -2.65 11.64 12.82
CA ALA A 95 -1.66 11.10 11.90
C ALA A 95 -0.38 11.88 12.12
N ARG A 96 0.65 11.22 12.58
CA ARG A 96 1.87 11.89 12.97
C ARG A 96 3.10 11.25 12.41
N CYS A 97 4.05 12.08 12.02
CA CYS A 97 5.35 11.61 11.58
C CYS A 97 6.21 11.44 12.82
N GLU A 98 6.42 10.21 13.21
CA GLU A 98 7.25 9.98 14.40
C GLU A 98 7.82 8.52 14.44
#